data_c58ac4b5907fbc3fd4feba0fe9fb4bb5
#
_entry.id   c58ac4b5907fbc3fd4feba0fe9fb4bb5
#
_cell.length_a   1.000
_cell.length_b   1.000
_cell.length_c   1.000
_cell.angle_alpha   90.00
_cell.angle_beta   90.00
_cell.angle_gamma   90.00
#
_symmetry.space_group_name_H-M   'P 1'
#
loop_
_entity.id
_entity.type
_entity.pdbx_description
1 polymer ?
#
loop_
_entity_poly.entity_id
_entity_poly.type
_entity_poly.pdbx_seq_one_letter_code
_entity_poly.pdbx_strand_id
1 'polypeptide(L)'
;MDKIIKTKKLESYEETIYKIFEFTNLYYTDVIFLDCKTPREVFEIVKNLNYKPDPKGIEFLSRPLYSIFEKDLPRDCDDKTLIITCYAKLKGIPYKIAVTGKNKYPHHVFPILCLNNSWVIFDATYEYSEMGKFIFAPVFFKIFEEKDLLKFNQ
;
A
#
# COMPACT_ATOMS: atom_id res chain seq x y z
N MET A 1 15.98 -15.36 4.39
CA MET A 1 15.04 -14.54 3.56
C MET A 1 14.68 -13.28 4.33
N ASP A 2 14.87 -12.13 3.73
CA ASP A 2 14.66 -10.86 4.41
C ASP A 2 13.16 -10.56 4.57
N LYS A 3 12.77 -10.28 5.81
CA LYS A 3 11.39 -9.90 6.14
C LYS A 3 11.11 -8.45 5.83
N ILE A 4 12.13 -7.61 5.97
CA ILE A 4 12.07 -6.19 5.75
C ILE A 4 12.86 -5.88 4.48
N ILE A 5 12.20 -5.22 3.53
CA ILE A 5 12.77 -4.94 2.22
C ILE A 5 13.61 -3.64 2.26
N LYS A 6 13.17 -2.69 3.05
CA LYS A 6 13.78 -1.36 3.11
C LYS A 6 13.91 -0.92 4.56
N THR A 7 15.11 -0.49 4.94
CA THR A 7 15.42 -0.14 6.33
C THR A 7 16.05 1.25 6.50
N LYS A 8 16.09 2.07 5.48
CA LYS A 8 16.62 3.43 5.57
C LYS A 8 15.56 4.44 5.23
N LYS A 9 15.73 5.67 5.73
CA LYS A 9 14.86 6.78 5.39
C LYS A 9 14.98 7.09 3.90
N LEU A 10 13.85 7.20 3.22
CA LEU A 10 13.80 7.61 1.83
C LEU A 10 13.83 9.14 1.74
N GLU A 11 14.44 9.66 0.68
CA GLU A 11 14.60 11.10 0.49
C GLU A 11 13.29 11.80 0.13
N SER A 12 12.35 11.06 -0.49
CA SER A 12 11.07 11.63 -0.87
C SER A 12 9.96 10.59 -0.80
N TYR A 13 8.71 11.06 -0.70
CA TYR A 13 7.55 10.18 -0.77
C TYR A 13 7.44 9.48 -2.13
N GLU A 14 7.96 10.10 -3.19
CA GLU A 14 7.95 9.50 -4.52
C GLU A 14 8.78 8.22 -4.57
N GLU A 15 9.91 8.19 -3.89
CA GLU A 15 10.72 6.97 -3.79
C GLU A 15 9.94 5.84 -3.12
N THR A 16 9.19 6.14 -2.06
CA THR A 16 8.35 5.16 -1.38
C THR A 16 7.31 4.58 -2.36
N ILE A 17 6.65 5.45 -3.12
CA ILE A 17 5.64 5.03 -4.11
C ILE A 17 6.26 4.10 -5.16
N TYR A 18 7.41 4.48 -5.71
CA TYR A 18 8.07 3.67 -6.74
C TYR A 18 8.57 2.35 -6.17
N LYS A 19 9.02 2.32 -4.91
CA LYS A 19 9.38 1.07 -4.24
C LYS A 19 8.17 0.16 -4.05
N ILE A 20 7.01 0.71 -3.74
CA ILE A 20 5.78 -0.09 -3.64
C ILE A 20 5.46 -0.74 -5.00
N PHE A 21 5.52 0.01 -6.10
CA PHE A 21 5.32 -0.57 -7.44
C PHE A 21 6.35 -1.67 -7.74
N GLU A 22 7.62 -1.40 -7.49
CA GLU A 22 8.71 -2.35 -7.72
C GLU A 22 8.48 -3.63 -6.92
N PHE A 23 8.20 -3.50 -5.62
CA PHE A 23 8.03 -4.66 -4.73
C PHE A 23 6.71 -5.39 -4.99
N THR A 24 5.69 -4.71 -5.49
CA THR A 24 4.48 -5.38 -5.97
C THR A 24 4.83 -6.38 -7.07
N ASN A 25 5.64 -5.95 -8.04
CA ASN A 25 6.06 -6.81 -9.14
C ASN A 25 6.96 -7.97 -8.69
N LEU A 26 7.76 -7.75 -7.63
CA LEU A 26 8.65 -8.79 -7.11
C LEU A 26 7.95 -9.78 -6.19
N TYR A 27 6.97 -9.32 -5.41
CA TYR A 27 6.43 -10.11 -4.28
C TYR A 27 4.93 -10.38 -4.35
N TYR A 28 4.26 -10.14 -5.48
CA TYR A 28 2.81 -10.36 -5.55
C TYR A 28 2.40 -11.80 -5.23
N THR A 29 3.27 -12.78 -5.45
CA THR A 29 2.98 -14.17 -5.10
C THR A 29 3.02 -14.45 -3.61
N ASP A 30 3.57 -13.53 -2.80
CA ASP A 30 3.54 -13.64 -1.34
C ASP A 30 2.11 -13.73 -0.80
N VAL A 31 1.13 -13.17 -1.54
CA VAL A 31 -0.26 -13.15 -1.11
C VAL A 31 -1.14 -14.16 -1.84
N ILE A 32 -0.55 -15.21 -2.40
CA ILE A 32 -1.29 -16.23 -3.16
C ILE A 32 -2.41 -16.88 -2.34
N PHE A 33 -2.26 -16.96 -1.02
CA PHE A 33 -3.30 -17.49 -0.13
C PHE A 33 -4.54 -16.61 -0.08
N LEU A 34 -4.48 -15.36 -0.56
CA LEU A 34 -5.63 -14.46 -0.68
C LEU A 34 -6.36 -14.60 -2.01
N ASP A 35 -5.86 -15.44 -2.93
CA ASP A 35 -6.43 -15.58 -4.27
C ASP A 35 -7.90 -15.99 -4.25
N CYS A 36 -8.30 -16.80 -3.27
CA CYS A 36 -9.71 -17.24 -3.12
C CYS A 36 -10.62 -16.18 -2.47
N LYS A 37 -10.06 -15.05 -2.03
CA LYS A 37 -10.81 -14.02 -1.32
C LYS A 37 -11.30 -12.95 -2.28
N THR A 38 -12.48 -12.39 -1.97
CA THR A 38 -13.01 -11.23 -2.70
C THR A 38 -12.26 -9.96 -2.29
N PRO A 39 -12.31 -8.89 -3.11
CA PRO A 39 -11.72 -7.62 -2.71
C PRO A 39 -12.22 -7.11 -1.35
N ARG A 40 -13.51 -7.23 -1.07
CA ARG A 40 -14.06 -6.81 0.22
C ARG A 40 -13.49 -7.62 1.38
N GLU A 41 -13.35 -8.94 1.21
CA GLU A 41 -12.74 -9.79 2.24
C GLU A 41 -11.28 -9.39 2.48
N VAL A 42 -10.53 -9.11 1.43
CA VAL A 42 -9.14 -8.66 1.56
C VAL A 42 -9.07 -7.29 2.24
N PHE A 43 -9.98 -6.38 1.90
CA PHE A 43 -10.06 -5.09 2.58
C PHE A 43 -10.21 -5.28 4.09
N GLU A 44 -11.14 -6.13 4.52
CA GLU A 44 -11.38 -6.39 5.93
C GLU A 44 -10.19 -7.06 6.62
N ILE A 45 -9.53 -8.00 5.94
CA ILE A 45 -8.33 -8.65 6.49
C ILE A 45 -7.23 -7.61 6.75
N VAL A 46 -6.92 -6.77 5.76
CA VAL A 46 -5.85 -5.78 5.87
C VAL A 46 -6.21 -4.70 6.89
N LYS A 47 -7.45 -4.24 6.86
CA LYS A 47 -7.96 -3.25 7.81
C LYS A 47 -7.75 -3.69 9.26
N ASN A 48 -7.97 -4.96 9.54
CA ASN A 48 -7.89 -5.53 10.89
C ASN A 48 -6.47 -5.93 11.31
N LEU A 49 -5.49 -5.81 10.44
CA LEU A 49 -4.09 -5.93 10.86
C LEU A 49 -3.71 -4.74 11.73
N ASN A 50 -3.07 -5.00 12.86
CA ASN A 50 -2.70 -3.93 13.79
C ASN A 50 -1.77 -2.90 13.11
N TYR A 51 -2.17 -1.63 13.19
CA TYR A 51 -1.33 -0.53 12.74
C TYR A 51 -0.13 -0.40 13.68
N LYS A 52 1.07 -0.33 13.11
CA LYS A 52 2.30 -0.14 13.87
C LYS A 52 3.23 0.75 13.06
N PRO A 53 3.47 2.00 13.51
CA PRO A 53 4.30 2.94 12.76
C PRO A 53 5.76 2.50 12.73
N ASP A 54 6.48 2.98 11.71
CA ASP A 54 7.92 2.79 11.65
C ASP A 54 8.60 3.52 12.80
N PRO A 55 9.78 3.03 13.25
CA PRO A 55 10.60 3.79 14.19
C PRO A 55 10.96 5.16 13.61
N LYS A 56 11.06 6.15 14.48
CA LYS A 56 11.35 7.52 14.06
C LYS A 56 12.65 7.60 13.24
N GLY A 57 12.56 8.22 12.07
CA GLY A 57 13.70 8.45 11.19
C GLY A 57 14.10 7.26 10.33
N ILE A 58 13.35 6.16 10.38
CA ILE A 58 13.61 4.97 9.58
C ILE A 58 12.35 4.61 8.80
N GLU A 59 12.50 4.28 7.53
CA GLU A 59 11.41 3.81 6.68
C GLU A 59 11.55 2.31 6.48
N PHE A 60 10.58 1.55 6.95
CA PHE A 60 10.52 0.10 6.74
C PHE A 60 9.44 -0.24 5.73
N LEU A 61 9.75 -1.13 4.81
CA LEU A 61 8.75 -1.72 3.93
C LEU A 61 8.88 -3.22 4.02
N SER A 62 7.90 -3.87 4.64
CA SER A 62 7.92 -5.30 4.91
C SER A 62 7.38 -6.08 3.71
N ARG A 63 7.94 -7.26 3.44
CA ARG A 63 7.36 -8.17 2.45
C ARG A 63 5.95 -8.56 2.91
N PRO A 64 4.97 -8.62 1.97
CA PRO A 64 3.57 -8.85 2.33
C PRO A 64 3.34 -10.09 3.20
N LEU A 65 4.01 -11.21 2.91
CA LEU A 65 3.86 -12.43 3.69
C LEU A 65 4.18 -12.22 5.16
N TYR A 66 5.28 -11.54 5.45
CA TYR A 66 5.70 -11.28 6.83
C TYR A 66 4.88 -10.17 7.47
N SER A 67 4.51 -9.15 6.70
CA SER A 67 3.66 -8.07 7.18
C SER A 67 2.32 -8.59 7.70
N ILE A 68 1.79 -9.65 7.08
CA ILE A 68 0.52 -10.25 7.48
C ILE A 68 0.68 -11.13 8.72
N PHE A 69 1.75 -11.94 8.79
CA PHE A 69 1.87 -12.99 9.81
C PHE A 69 2.81 -12.67 10.97
N GLU A 70 3.70 -11.70 10.83
CA GLU A 70 4.66 -11.34 11.88
C GLU A 70 4.14 -10.18 12.71
N LYS A 71 3.91 -10.41 14.00
CA LYS A 71 3.31 -9.39 14.89
C LYS A 71 4.25 -8.24 15.22
N ASP A 72 5.55 -8.47 15.21
CA ASP A 72 6.54 -7.51 15.70
C ASP A 72 7.04 -6.54 14.63
N LEU A 73 6.70 -6.77 13.36
CA LEU A 73 7.13 -5.90 12.28
C LEU A 73 6.28 -4.61 12.24
N PRO A 74 6.88 -3.46 11.89
CA PRO A 74 6.12 -2.28 11.57
C PRO A 74 5.11 -2.56 10.46
N ARG A 75 3.95 -1.94 10.56
CA ARG A 75 2.87 -2.12 9.59
C ARG A 75 2.08 -0.83 9.53
N ASP A 76 2.52 0.08 8.67
CA ASP A 76 1.88 1.37 8.46
C ASP A 76 1.14 1.40 7.12
N CYS A 77 0.80 2.60 6.64
CA CYS A 77 0.06 2.75 5.38
C CYS A 77 0.82 2.19 4.18
N ASP A 78 2.15 2.29 4.16
CA ASP A 78 2.97 1.78 3.06
C ASP A 78 2.90 0.25 2.98
N ASP A 79 3.02 -0.40 4.14
CA ASP A 79 2.98 -1.87 4.22
C ASP A 79 1.61 -2.40 3.83
N LYS A 80 0.56 -1.78 4.33
CA LYS A 80 -0.80 -2.19 4.00
C LYS A 80 -1.13 -1.94 2.53
N THR A 81 -0.62 -0.83 1.96
CA THR A 81 -0.75 -0.56 0.53
C THR A 81 -0.08 -1.66 -0.28
N LEU A 82 1.13 -2.07 0.07
CA LEU A 82 1.86 -3.12 -0.64
C LEU A 82 1.11 -4.46 -0.62
N ILE A 83 0.51 -4.83 0.50
CA ILE A 83 -0.30 -6.06 0.58
C ILE A 83 -1.43 -6.00 -0.47
N ILE A 84 -2.14 -4.88 -0.52
CA ILE A 84 -3.30 -4.72 -1.41
C ILE A 84 -2.88 -4.66 -2.88
N THR A 85 -1.80 -3.94 -3.21
CA THR A 85 -1.33 -3.87 -4.60
C THR A 85 -0.84 -5.23 -5.09
N CYS A 86 -0.21 -6.02 -4.20
CA CYS A 86 0.15 -7.41 -4.52
C CYS A 86 -1.08 -8.26 -4.82
N TYR A 87 -2.12 -8.15 -4.01
CA TYR A 87 -3.39 -8.83 -4.27
C TYR A 87 -4.00 -8.38 -5.61
N ALA A 88 -4.02 -7.08 -5.87
CA ALA A 88 -4.55 -6.56 -7.12
C ALA A 88 -3.79 -7.14 -8.33
N LYS A 89 -2.46 -7.13 -8.27
CA LYS A 89 -1.65 -7.72 -9.34
C LYS A 89 -1.92 -9.21 -9.51
N LEU A 90 -1.98 -9.95 -8.42
CA LEU A 90 -2.27 -11.38 -8.44
C LEU A 90 -3.61 -11.68 -9.14
N LYS A 91 -4.62 -10.85 -8.87
CA LYS A 91 -5.97 -11.03 -9.42
C LYS A 91 -6.16 -10.39 -10.80
N GLY A 92 -5.16 -9.67 -11.31
CA GLY A 92 -5.31 -8.92 -12.56
C GLY A 92 -6.21 -7.70 -12.43
N ILE A 93 -6.35 -7.15 -11.22
CA ILE A 93 -7.14 -5.94 -10.97
C ILE A 93 -6.25 -4.72 -11.23
N PRO A 94 -6.64 -3.81 -12.13
CA PRO A 94 -5.88 -2.57 -12.32
C PRO A 94 -5.85 -1.75 -11.03
N TYR A 95 -4.70 -1.16 -10.72
CA TYR A 95 -4.53 -0.38 -9.50
C TYR A 95 -3.67 0.85 -9.74
N LYS A 96 -3.88 1.83 -8.90
CA LYS A 96 -3.08 3.05 -8.81
C LYS A 96 -2.74 3.28 -7.35
N ILE A 97 -1.76 4.14 -7.08
CA ILE A 97 -1.38 4.51 -5.72
C ILE A 97 -1.63 6.00 -5.55
N ALA A 98 -2.36 6.35 -4.49
CA ALA A 98 -2.66 7.73 -4.15
C ALA A 98 -1.85 8.19 -2.95
N VAL A 99 -1.42 9.45 -2.98
CA VAL A 99 -0.78 10.11 -1.86
C VAL A 99 -1.62 11.31 -1.47
N THR A 100 -1.89 11.44 -0.19
CA THR A 100 -2.70 12.54 0.33
C THR A 100 -2.04 13.22 1.51
N GLY A 101 -2.53 14.41 1.84
CA GLY A 101 -2.12 15.16 3.01
C GLY A 101 -3.26 16.05 3.51
N LYS A 102 -3.32 16.24 4.83
CA LYS A 102 -4.29 17.14 5.47
C LYS A 102 -3.96 18.62 5.20
N ASN A 103 -2.73 18.88 4.79
CA ASN A 103 -2.24 20.20 4.39
C ASN A 103 -1.52 20.07 3.05
N LYS A 104 -0.68 21.01 2.67
CA LYS A 104 0.04 20.99 1.39
C LYS A 104 1.13 19.91 1.30
N TYR A 105 1.41 19.20 2.39
CA TYR A 105 2.47 18.18 2.43
C TYR A 105 1.88 16.78 2.38
N PRO A 106 2.46 15.86 1.57
CA PRO A 106 2.03 14.47 1.53
C PRO A 106 2.45 13.74 2.81
N HIS A 107 1.54 12.94 3.38
CA HIS A 107 1.86 12.14 4.56
C HIS A 107 1.08 10.84 4.69
N HIS A 108 0.26 10.50 3.69
CA HIS A 108 -0.54 9.28 3.71
C HIS A 108 -0.61 8.67 2.32
N VAL A 109 -0.47 7.35 2.24
CA VAL A 109 -0.52 6.59 0.98
C VAL A 109 -1.58 5.50 1.07
N PHE A 110 -2.27 5.25 -0.04
CA PHE A 110 -3.23 4.16 -0.14
C PHE A 110 -3.45 3.79 -1.61
N PRO A 111 -3.92 2.55 -1.88
CA PRO A 111 -4.21 2.12 -3.24
C PRO A 111 -5.62 2.51 -3.67
N ILE A 112 -5.79 2.62 -5.00
CA ILE A 112 -7.07 2.76 -5.66
C ILE A 112 -7.19 1.58 -6.61
N LEU A 113 -8.28 0.82 -6.52
CA LEU A 113 -8.50 -0.37 -7.34
C LEU A 113 -9.63 -0.16 -8.34
N CYS A 114 -9.48 -0.71 -9.54
CA CYS A 114 -10.57 -0.73 -10.52
C CYS A 114 -11.43 -1.97 -10.28
N LEU A 115 -12.60 -1.77 -9.67
CA LEU A 115 -13.56 -2.83 -9.38
C LEU A 115 -14.83 -2.58 -10.17
N ASN A 116 -15.27 -3.57 -10.96
CA ASN A 116 -16.47 -3.46 -11.80
C ASN A 116 -16.45 -2.21 -12.68
N ASN A 117 -15.28 -1.96 -13.30
CA ASN A 117 -15.05 -0.80 -14.20
C ASN A 117 -15.11 0.57 -13.49
N SER A 118 -15.04 0.60 -12.16
CA SER A 118 -15.01 1.84 -11.38
C SER A 118 -13.77 1.90 -10.51
N TRP A 119 -13.14 3.07 -10.44
CA TRP A 119 -11.99 3.29 -9.56
C TRP A 119 -12.48 3.55 -8.14
N VAL A 120 -12.06 2.69 -7.21
CA VAL A 120 -12.53 2.69 -5.83
C VAL A 120 -11.35 2.97 -4.90
N ILE A 121 -11.49 3.95 -4.01
CA ILE A 121 -10.54 4.19 -2.93
C ILE A 121 -10.51 2.94 -2.04
N PHE A 122 -9.30 2.37 -1.86
CA PHE A 122 -9.15 1.10 -1.16
C PHE A 122 -8.17 1.26 -0.01
N ASP A 123 -8.47 2.21 0.87
CA ASP A 123 -7.61 2.56 2.01
C ASP A 123 -8.02 1.77 3.25
N ALA A 124 -7.28 0.70 3.52
CA ALA A 124 -7.53 -0.21 4.65
C ALA A 124 -6.54 0.02 5.81
N THR A 125 -6.03 1.25 5.95
CA THR A 125 -4.95 1.54 6.91
C THR A 125 -5.38 1.39 8.36
N TYR A 126 -6.58 1.87 8.72
CA TYR A 126 -7.04 1.92 10.12
C TYR A 126 -8.32 1.11 10.32
N GLU A 127 -8.61 0.77 11.58
CA GLU A 127 -9.83 0.03 11.94
C GLU A 127 -11.11 0.75 11.52
N TYR A 128 -11.09 2.07 11.48
CA TYR A 128 -12.24 2.87 11.07
C TYR A 128 -12.30 3.13 9.57
N SER A 129 -11.35 2.61 8.79
CA SER A 129 -11.35 2.76 7.33
C SER A 129 -12.59 2.14 6.69
N GLU A 130 -13.12 2.77 5.66
CA GLU A 130 -14.25 2.25 4.88
C GLU A 130 -13.89 2.21 3.41
N MET A 131 -14.21 1.10 2.75
CA MET A 131 -13.95 0.94 1.33
C MET A 131 -14.70 2.01 0.53
N GLY A 132 -13.99 2.69 -0.38
CA GLY A 132 -14.56 3.74 -1.19
C GLY A 132 -14.50 5.13 -0.58
N LYS A 133 -13.94 5.28 0.63
CA LYS A 133 -13.91 6.57 1.32
C LYS A 133 -12.50 7.00 1.70
N PHE A 134 -12.25 8.30 1.63
CA PHE A 134 -11.06 8.91 2.21
C PHE A 134 -11.10 8.82 3.74
N ILE A 135 -9.92 8.65 4.37
CA ILE A 135 -9.79 8.70 5.84
C ILE A 135 -9.97 10.13 6.34
N PHE A 136 -9.53 11.11 5.55
CA PHE A 136 -9.71 12.52 5.84
C PHE A 136 -9.89 13.28 4.52
N ALA A 137 -10.46 14.48 4.59
CA ALA A 137 -10.58 15.35 3.41
C ALA A 137 -9.19 15.83 2.99
N PRO A 138 -8.70 15.43 1.80
CA PRO A 138 -7.34 15.76 1.41
C PRO A 138 -7.22 17.20 0.91
N VAL A 139 -6.16 17.90 1.35
CA VAL A 139 -5.70 19.17 0.77
C VAL A 139 -4.67 18.88 -0.31
N PHE A 140 -3.73 17.98 -0.04
CA PHE A 140 -2.82 17.43 -1.05
C PHE A 140 -3.39 16.12 -1.56
N PHE A 141 -3.39 15.93 -2.89
CA PHE A 141 -3.85 14.69 -3.51
C PHE A 141 -3.10 14.48 -4.83
N LYS A 142 -2.43 13.34 -4.95
CA LYS A 142 -1.76 12.97 -6.20
C LYS A 142 -1.87 11.48 -6.43
N ILE A 143 -2.12 11.09 -7.69
CA ILE A 143 -2.25 9.69 -8.09
C ILE A 143 -1.05 9.31 -8.95
N PHE A 144 -0.50 8.12 -8.68
CA PHE A 144 0.61 7.54 -9.40
C PHE A 144 0.19 6.25 -10.07
N GLU A 145 0.66 6.04 -11.30
CA GLU A 145 0.48 4.81 -12.04
C GLU A 145 1.84 4.12 -12.24
N GLU A 146 1.82 2.82 -12.51
CA GLU A 146 3.06 2.06 -12.70
C GLU A 146 3.92 2.62 -13.84
N LYS A 147 3.30 3.17 -14.89
CA LYS A 147 4.03 3.80 -15.99
C LYS A 147 4.90 4.99 -15.55
N ASP A 148 4.56 5.63 -14.43
CA ASP A 148 5.33 6.75 -13.89
C ASP A 148 6.68 6.30 -13.35
N LEU A 149 6.84 5.00 -13.04
CA LEU A 149 8.09 4.40 -12.59
C LEU A 149 9.21 4.57 -13.62
N LEU A 150 8.87 4.48 -14.90
CA LEU A 150 9.85 4.64 -15.99
C LEU A 150 10.43 6.04 -15.99
N LYS A 151 9.63 7.05 -15.70
CA LYS A 151 10.09 8.45 -15.62
C LYS A 151 11.01 8.68 -14.44
N PHE A 152 10.72 8.05 -13.32
CA PHE A 152 11.53 8.18 -12.10
C PHE A 152 12.91 7.55 -12.28
N ASN A 153 12.99 6.44 -13.00
CA ASN A 153 14.24 5.71 -13.24
C ASN A 153 15.12 6.31 -14.35
N GLN A 154 14.65 7.32 -15.04
CA GLN A 154 15.43 8.09 -16.01
C GLN A 154 16.16 9.21 -15.30
#